data_f1ee10ed20b542578954d2414c909fed
#
_entry.id   f1ee10ed20b542578954d2414c909fed
#
_cell.length_a   1.000
_cell.length_b   1.000
_cell.length_c   1.000
_cell.angle_alpha   90.00
_cell.angle_beta   90.00
_cell.angle_gamma   90.00
#
_symmetry.space_group_name_H-M   'P 1'
#
loop_
_entity.id
_entity.type
_entity.pdbx_description
1 polymer ?
#
loop_
_entity_poly.entity_id
_entity_poly.type
_entity_poly.pdbx_seq_one_letter_code
_entity_poly.pdbx_strand_id
1 'polypeptide(L)'
;MLLDTLNTKITELMKAHDTVALTALRTLVSDIKNAAISAQKPVDDAMCIAVLDKAIKQKNETIEGYVKAGKADRADEEKKTLELYKQYMPAQMSEDEVVAEIAKAIDATGACEQKDMGKVMKILTPIIKGRFDGKAASQLVIKALLAKAGK
;
A
#
# COMPACT_ATOMS: atom_id res chain seq x y z
N MET A 1 -3.41 -13.46 10.44
CA MET A 1 -2.60 -12.96 9.31
C MET A 1 -3.53 -12.49 8.20
N LEU A 2 -3.13 -11.52 7.41
CA LEU A 2 -3.98 -10.97 6.34
C LEU A 2 -4.38 -12.04 5.31
N LEU A 3 -3.48 -12.94 4.95
CA LEU A 3 -3.78 -14.04 4.04
C LEU A 3 -4.94 -14.93 4.57
N ASP A 4 -4.98 -15.19 5.86
CA ASP A 4 -6.05 -15.99 6.47
C ASP A 4 -7.39 -15.25 6.39
N THR A 5 -7.38 -13.94 6.61
CA THR A 5 -8.55 -13.08 6.46
C THR A 5 -9.09 -13.12 5.03
N LEU A 6 -8.21 -13.04 4.03
CA LEU A 6 -8.58 -13.14 2.62
C LEU A 6 -9.18 -14.51 2.29
N ASN A 7 -8.59 -15.59 2.77
CA ASN A 7 -9.10 -16.95 2.55
C ASN A 7 -10.47 -17.16 3.19
N THR A 8 -10.69 -16.63 4.39
CA THR A 8 -11.99 -16.67 5.06
C THR A 8 -13.04 -15.93 4.23
N LYS A 9 -12.70 -14.74 3.74
CA LYS A 9 -13.61 -13.95 2.91
C LYS A 9 -13.93 -14.65 1.58
N ILE A 10 -12.96 -15.31 0.97
CA ILE A 10 -13.18 -16.12 -0.23
C ILE A 10 -14.24 -17.20 0.03
N THR A 11 -14.16 -17.89 1.16
CA THR A 11 -15.13 -18.91 1.55
C THR A 11 -16.54 -18.32 1.72
N GLU A 12 -16.65 -17.15 2.35
CA GLU A 12 -17.91 -16.44 2.50
C GLU A 12 -18.51 -16.04 1.15
N LEU A 13 -17.68 -15.51 0.24
CA LEU A 13 -18.12 -15.10 -1.09
C LEU A 13 -18.53 -16.28 -1.97
N MET A 14 -17.93 -17.44 -1.79
CA MET A 14 -18.38 -18.68 -2.44
C MET A 14 -19.80 -19.04 -2.01
N LYS A 15 -20.09 -18.94 -0.72
CA LYS A 15 -21.43 -19.20 -0.18
C LYS A 15 -22.47 -18.17 -0.64
N ALA A 16 -22.04 -16.92 -0.80
CA ALA A 16 -22.89 -15.81 -1.26
C ALA A 16 -23.07 -15.76 -2.79
N HIS A 17 -22.34 -16.61 -3.54
CA HIS A 17 -22.33 -16.63 -5.01
C HIS A 17 -21.92 -15.30 -5.64
N ASP A 18 -21.10 -14.49 -4.96
CA ASP A 18 -20.55 -13.25 -5.51
C ASP A 18 -19.30 -13.55 -6.35
N THR A 19 -19.52 -13.85 -7.62
CA THR A 19 -18.46 -14.29 -8.54
C THR A 19 -17.42 -13.22 -8.85
N VAL A 20 -17.81 -11.95 -8.90
CA VAL A 20 -16.93 -10.82 -9.21
C VAL A 20 -15.94 -10.59 -8.07
N ALA A 21 -16.42 -10.44 -6.85
CA ALA A 21 -15.60 -10.27 -5.66
C ALA A 21 -14.74 -11.51 -5.39
N LEU A 22 -15.31 -12.70 -5.59
CA LEU A 22 -14.60 -13.98 -5.43
C LEU A 22 -13.40 -14.07 -6.36
N THR A 23 -13.59 -13.77 -7.66
CA THR A 23 -12.52 -13.80 -8.65
C THR A 23 -11.43 -12.79 -8.30
N ALA A 24 -11.80 -11.59 -7.90
CA ALA A 24 -10.86 -10.55 -7.50
C ALA A 24 -9.97 -10.99 -6.33
N LEU A 25 -10.55 -11.55 -5.27
CA LEU A 25 -9.79 -12.02 -4.11
C LEU A 25 -8.95 -13.26 -4.40
N ARG A 26 -9.43 -14.17 -5.23
CA ARG A 26 -8.64 -15.33 -5.68
C ARG A 26 -7.41 -14.90 -6.46
N THR A 27 -7.56 -13.94 -7.35
CA THR A 27 -6.43 -13.36 -8.09
C THR A 27 -5.42 -12.74 -7.16
N LEU A 28 -5.88 -11.95 -6.19
CA LEU A 28 -5.03 -11.31 -5.19
C LEU A 28 -4.24 -12.35 -4.37
N VAL A 29 -4.89 -13.40 -3.89
CA VAL A 29 -4.24 -14.48 -3.13
C VAL A 29 -3.22 -15.22 -4.00
N SER A 30 -3.54 -15.46 -5.27
CA SER A 30 -2.60 -16.06 -6.22
C SER A 30 -1.36 -15.19 -6.41
N ASP A 31 -1.54 -13.87 -6.55
CA ASP A 31 -0.44 -12.93 -6.69
C ASP A 31 0.45 -12.90 -5.44
N ILE A 32 -0.15 -12.98 -4.25
CA ILE A 32 0.58 -13.06 -2.98
C ILE A 32 1.44 -14.34 -2.94
N LYS A 33 0.86 -15.47 -3.30
CA LYS A 33 1.58 -16.76 -3.35
C LYS A 33 2.72 -16.74 -4.36
N ASN A 34 2.48 -16.16 -5.52
CA ASN A 34 3.50 -16.01 -6.56
C ASN A 34 4.64 -15.09 -6.10
N ALA A 35 4.34 -14.02 -5.40
CA ALA A 35 5.33 -13.12 -4.82
C ALA A 35 6.21 -13.86 -3.80
N ALA A 36 5.61 -14.70 -2.96
CA ALA A 36 6.33 -15.53 -1.99
C ALA A 36 7.28 -16.52 -2.67
N ILE A 37 6.80 -17.18 -3.73
CA ILE A 37 7.63 -18.12 -4.51
C ILE A 37 8.81 -17.38 -5.16
N SER A 38 8.57 -16.24 -5.78
CA SER A 38 9.61 -15.43 -6.43
C SER A 38 10.66 -14.92 -5.43
N ALA A 39 10.22 -14.55 -4.24
CA ALA A 39 11.10 -14.08 -3.16
C ALA A 39 11.78 -15.23 -2.39
N GLN A 40 11.34 -16.47 -2.60
CA GLN A 40 11.80 -17.65 -1.85
C GLN A 40 11.64 -17.46 -0.33
N LYS A 41 10.53 -16.88 0.07
CA LYS A 41 10.20 -16.57 1.47
C LYS A 41 8.76 -17.00 1.79
N PRO A 42 8.47 -17.32 3.05
CA PRO A 42 7.09 -17.55 3.45
C PRO A 42 6.26 -16.27 3.32
N VAL A 43 4.96 -16.44 3.16
CA VAL A 43 4.03 -15.30 3.14
C VAL A 43 3.98 -14.65 4.52
N ASP A 44 4.12 -13.34 4.56
CA ASP A 44 3.91 -12.52 5.75
C ASP A 44 2.97 -11.34 5.44
N ASP A 45 2.55 -10.62 6.46
CA ASP A 45 1.63 -9.50 6.29
C ASP A 45 2.25 -8.36 5.46
N ALA A 46 3.54 -8.12 5.60
CA ALA A 46 4.24 -7.10 4.81
C ALA A 46 4.20 -7.42 3.30
N MET A 47 4.37 -8.70 2.95
CA MET A 47 4.25 -9.16 1.56
C MET A 47 2.81 -9.01 1.05
N CYS A 48 1.82 -9.38 1.85
CA CYS A 48 0.41 -9.22 1.51
C CYS A 48 0.07 -7.74 1.24
N ILE A 49 0.53 -6.84 2.09
CA ILE A 49 0.31 -5.39 1.95
C ILE A 49 1.01 -4.86 0.69
N ALA A 50 2.23 -5.30 0.40
CA ALA A 50 2.96 -4.88 -0.80
C ALA A 50 2.24 -5.29 -2.10
N VAL A 51 1.76 -6.53 -2.16
CA VAL A 51 1.01 -7.05 -3.31
C VAL A 51 -0.33 -6.31 -3.45
N LEU A 52 -1.02 -6.09 -2.34
CA LEU A 52 -2.29 -5.36 -2.31
C LEU A 52 -2.12 -3.90 -2.76
N ASP A 53 -1.09 -3.23 -2.30
CA ASP A 53 -0.76 -1.85 -2.72
C ASP A 53 -0.52 -1.77 -4.23
N LYS A 54 0.25 -2.71 -4.76
CA LYS A 54 0.50 -2.81 -6.21
C LYS A 54 -0.80 -3.06 -6.98
N ALA A 55 -1.66 -3.96 -6.47
CA ALA A 55 -2.95 -4.26 -7.09
C ALA A 55 -3.87 -3.03 -7.12
N ILE A 56 -3.89 -2.24 -6.05
CA ILE A 56 -4.66 -0.99 -5.96
C ILE A 56 -4.14 0.03 -6.98
N LYS A 57 -2.85 0.20 -7.10
CA LYS A 57 -2.24 1.11 -8.09
C LYS A 57 -2.59 0.71 -9.51
N GLN A 58 -2.51 -0.58 -9.83
CA GLN A 58 -2.89 -1.11 -11.14
C GLN A 58 -4.38 -0.91 -11.43
N LYS A 59 -5.24 -1.07 -10.44
CA LYS A 59 -6.69 -0.79 -10.59
C LYS A 59 -6.95 0.67 -10.89
N ASN A 60 -6.28 1.58 -10.20
CA ASN A 60 -6.41 3.02 -10.47
C ASN A 60 -6.02 3.35 -11.92
N GLU A 61 -4.91 2.81 -12.40
CA GLU A 61 -4.47 2.99 -13.79
C GLU A 61 -5.48 2.42 -14.78
N THR A 62 -6.04 1.26 -14.51
CA THR A 62 -7.08 0.63 -15.33
C THR A 62 -8.34 1.48 -15.38
N ILE A 63 -8.78 2.01 -14.24
CA ILE A 63 -9.95 2.90 -14.14
C ILE A 63 -9.72 4.17 -14.98
N GLU A 64 -8.56 4.80 -14.83
CA GLU A 64 -8.21 5.98 -15.63
C GLU A 64 -8.23 5.69 -17.12
N GLY A 65 -7.70 4.53 -17.52
CA GLY A 65 -7.72 4.08 -18.91
C GLY A 65 -9.15 3.92 -19.46
N TYR A 66 -10.05 3.34 -18.69
CA TYR A 66 -11.45 3.20 -19.09
C TYR A 66 -12.16 4.54 -19.17
N VAL A 67 -11.94 5.43 -18.23
CA VAL A 67 -12.52 6.79 -18.24
C VAL A 67 -12.07 7.55 -19.49
N LYS A 68 -10.78 7.51 -19.82
CA LYS A 68 -10.23 8.14 -21.01
C LYS A 68 -10.79 7.55 -22.31
N ALA A 69 -11.08 6.25 -22.30
CA ALA A 69 -11.65 5.55 -23.46
C ALA A 69 -13.19 5.72 -23.58
N GLY A 70 -13.83 6.45 -22.67
CA GLY A 70 -15.29 6.64 -22.65
C GLY A 70 -16.06 5.41 -22.17
N LYS A 71 -15.41 4.48 -21.46
CA LYS A 71 -16.02 3.23 -20.98
C LYS A 71 -16.37 3.35 -19.49
N ALA A 72 -17.27 4.29 -19.14
CA ALA A 72 -17.63 4.57 -17.76
C ALA A 72 -18.17 3.34 -17.01
N ASP A 73 -18.96 2.49 -17.65
CA ASP A 73 -19.54 1.29 -17.05
C ASP A 73 -18.45 0.32 -16.57
N ARG A 74 -17.42 0.12 -17.37
CA ARG A 74 -16.28 -0.73 -17.00
C ARG A 74 -15.44 -0.09 -15.92
N ALA A 75 -15.27 1.22 -15.95
CA ALA A 75 -14.60 1.95 -14.87
C ALA A 75 -15.32 1.77 -13.54
N ASP A 76 -16.65 1.81 -13.53
CA ASP A 76 -17.46 1.63 -12.32
C ASP A 76 -17.33 0.21 -11.75
N GLU A 77 -17.28 -0.83 -12.59
CA GLU A 77 -17.02 -2.20 -12.16
C GLU A 77 -15.65 -2.34 -11.49
N GLU A 78 -14.63 -1.75 -12.08
CA GLU A 78 -13.27 -1.77 -11.53
C GLU A 78 -13.19 -0.99 -10.21
N LYS A 79 -13.95 0.09 -10.06
CA LYS A 79 -14.04 0.85 -8.80
C LYS A 79 -14.57 0.00 -7.65
N LYS A 80 -15.55 -0.88 -7.91
CA LYS A 80 -16.07 -1.82 -6.89
C LYS A 80 -14.99 -2.76 -6.40
N THR A 81 -14.18 -3.31 -7.29
CA THR A 81 -13.04 -4.16 -6.92
C THR A 81 -11.97 -3.35 -6.16
N LEU A 82 -11.73 -2.12 -6.56
CA LEU A 82 -10.80 -1.22 -5.87
C LEU A 82 -11.23 -0.97 -4.42
N GLU A 83 -12.52 -0.68 -4.18
CA GLU A 83 -13.06 -0.50 -2.83
C GLU A 83 -12.92 -1.77 -1.99
N LEU A 84 -13.14 -2.93 -2.59
CA LEU A 84 -12.94 -4.22 -1.92
C LEU A 84 -11.49 -4.38 -1.46
N TYR A 85 -10.53 -4.07 -2.32
CA TYR A 85 -9.09 -4.16 -1.99
C TYR A 85 -8.70 -3.18 -0.87
N LYS A 86 -9.23 -1.96 -0.91
CA LYS A 86 -8.96 -0.94 0.11
C LYS A 86 -9.40 -1.35 1.52
N GLN A 87 -10.42 -2.19 1.64
CA GLN A 87 -10.89 -2.71 2.93
C GLN A 87 -9.81 -3.52 3.68
N TYR A 88 -8.86 -4.11 2.96
CA TYR A 88 -7.79 -4.94 3.53
C TYR A 88 -6.48 -4.19 3.75
N MET A 89 -6.40 -2.94 3.28
CA MET A 89 -5.24 -2.09 3.54
C MET A 89 -5.25 -1.60 4.98
N PRO A 90 -4.08 -1.47 5.63
CA PRO A 90 -4.01 -0.78 6.92
C PRO A 90 -4.58 0.63 6.81
N ALA A 91 -5.06 1.17 7.94
CA ALA A 91 -5.58 2.52 8.00
C ALA A 91 -4.54 3.51 7.45
N GLN A 92 -4.97 4.42 6.57
CA GLN A 92 -4.09 5.43 5.99
C GLN A 92 -3.59 6.38 7.09
N MET A 93 -2.33 6.80 6.96
CA MET A 93 -1.76 7.81 7.84
C MET A 93 -2.04 9.20 7.29
N SER A 94 -2.34 10.14 8.18
CA SER A 94 -2.39 11.56 7.82
C SER A 94 -0.97 12.11 7.64
N GLU A 95 -0.86 13.25 6.96
CA GLU A 95 0.43 13.95 6.82
C GLU A 95 1.04 14.28 8.17
N ASP A 96 0.23 14.74 9.15
CA ASP A 96 0.68 15.04 10.51
C ASP A 96 1.26 13.83 11.23
N GLU A 97 0.63 12.66 11.08
CA GLU A 97 1.14 11.39 11.65
C GLU A 97 2.48 11.01 11.03
N VAL A 98 2.62 11.16 9.71
CA VAL A 98 3.88 10.90 9.00
C VAL A 98 4.97 11.87 9.45
N VAL A 99 4.67 13.13 9.59
CA VAL A 99 5.62 14.16 10.09
C VAL A 99 6.09 13.80 11.50
N ALA A 100 5.21 13.34 12.38
CA ALA A 100 5.57 12.89 13.73
C ALA A 100 6.52 11.70 13.69
N GLU A 101 6.27 10.71 12.82
CA GLU A 101 7.17 9.56 12.65
C GLU A 101 8.52 9.96 12.05
N ILE A 102 8.53 10.93 11.14
CA ILE A 102 9.78 11.50 10.59
C ILE A 102 10.61 12.14 11.69
N ALA A 103 10.01 12.93 12.56
CA ALA A 103 10.69 13.55 13.69
C ALA A 103 11.33 12.51 14.61
N LYS A 104 10.60 11.44 14.93
CA LYS A 104 11.13 10.33 15.73
C LYS A 104 12.30 9.64 15.04
N ALA A 105 12.21 9.40 13.73
CA ALA A 105 13.28 8.78 12.95
C ALA A 105 14.54 9.66 12.90
N ILE A 106 14.37 10.97 12.74
CA ILE A 106 15.48 11.93 12.76
C ILE A 106 16.16 11.91 14.12
N ASP A 107 15.41 11.94 15.20
CA ASP A 107 15.96 11.90 16.57
C ASP A 107 16.69 10.57 16.83
N ALA A 108 16.14 9.45 16.39
CA ALA A 108 16.72 8.12 16.58
C ALA A 108 18.03 7.93 15.79
N THR A 109 18.15 8.53 14.59
CA THR A 109 19.33 8.40 13.71
C THR A 109 20.36 9.51 13.91
N GLY A 110 19.99 10.61 14.57
CA GLY A 110 20.81 11.81 14.65
C GLY A 110 20.98 12.52 13.31
N ALA A 111 20.09 12.26 12.35
CA ALA A 111 20.11 12.89 11.03
C ALA A 111 19.97 14.42 11.15
N CYS A 112 20.78 15.16 10.42
CA CYS A 112 20.78 16.61 10.45
C CYS A 112 20.93 17.26 9.07
N GLU A 113 21.22 16.49 8.07
CA GLU A 113 21.44 16.96 6.69
C GLU A 113 20.64 16.16 5.70
N GLN A 114 20.40 16.73 4.52
CA GLN A 114 19.66 16.07 3.43
C GLN A 114 20.32 14.74 3.00
N LYS A 115 21.64 14.63 3.07
CA LYS A 115 22.35 13.38 2.78
C LYS A 115 22.00 12.24 3.72
N ASP A 116 21.45 12.54 4.89
CA ASP A 116 21.02 11.55 5.87
C ASP A 116 19.61 10.99 5.58
N MET A 117 18.97 11.44 4.50
CA MET A 117 17.63 11.01 4.08
C MET A 117 17.50 9.49 4.02
N GLY A 118 18.53 8.78 3.52
CA GLY A 118 18.52 7.33 3.42
C GLY A 118 18.37 6.64 4.79
N LYS A 119 18.99 7.18 5.82
CA LYS A 119 18.88 6.67 7.20
C LYS A 119 17.46 6.84 7.75
N VAL A 120 16.87 8.01 7.53
CA VAL A 120 15.51 8.32 7.95
C VAL A 120 14.50 7.45 7.19
N MET A 121 14.63 7.33 5.88
CA MET A 121 13.75 6.51 5.06
C MET A 121 13.84 5.03 5.41
N LYS A 122 14.98 4.53 5.80
CA LYS A 122 15.17 3.14 6.22
C LYS A 122 14.28 2.79 7.43
N ILE A 123 14.10 3.73 8.35
CA ILE A 123 13.21 3.57 9.51
C ILE A 123 11.76 3.83 9.12
N LEU A 124 11.51 4.86 8.32
CA LEU A 124 10.16 5.32 7.98
C LEU A 124 9.43 4.37 7.02
N THR A 125 10.12 3.82 6.02
CA THR A 125 9.50 2.99 4.99
C THR A 125 8.66 1.84 5.54
N PRO A 126 9.14 1.02 6.52
CA PRO A 126 8.32 -0.04 7.09
C PRO A 126 7.06 0.46 7.80
N ILE A 127 7.11 1.66 8.37
CA ILE A 127 6.01 2.26 9.14
C ILE A 127 4.90 2.73 8.20
N ILE A 128 5.26 3.36 7.08
CA ILE A 128 4.31 3.99 6.15
C ILE A 128 3.86 3.08 5.01
N LYS A 129 4.51 1.94 4.81
CA LYS A 129 4.24 1.04 3.68
C LYS A 129 2.77 0.66 3.63
N GLY A 130 2.11 0.95 2.51
CA GLY A 130 0.68 0.72 2.33
C GLY A 130 -0.23 1.68 3.08
N ARG A 131 0.30 2.63 3.84
CA ARG A 131 -0.47 3.58 4.66
C ARG A 131 -0.32 5.04 4.21
N PHE A 132 0.74 5.34 3.50
CA PHE A 132 1.03 6.68 2.98
C PHE A 132 1.86 6.56 1.70
N ASP A 133 1.75 7.55 0.80
CA ASP A 133 2.52 7.56 -0.43
C ASP A 133 4.02 7.77 -0.14
N GLY A 134 4.85 6.84 -0.59
CA GLY A 134 6.31 6.88 -0.37
C GLY A 134 6.98 8.10 -0.98
N LYS A 135 6.51 8.55 -2.14
CA LYS A 135 7.04 9.76 -2.80
C LYS A 135 6.74 11.02 -2.00
N ALA A 136 5.51 11.17 -1.54
CA ALA A 136 5.11 12.29 -0.69
C ALA A 136 5.87 12.25 0.65
N ALA A 137 6.06 11.06 1.23
CA ALA A 137 6.85 10.88 2.45
C ALA A 137 8.30 11.33 2.26
N SER A 138 8.92 10.97 1.15
CA SER A 138 10.29 11.40 0.80
C SER A 138 10.41 12.93 0.77
N GLN A 139 9.43 13.61 0.20
CA GLN A 139 9.40 15.08 0.16
C GLN A 139 9.29 15.68 1.56
N LEU A 140 8.46 15.08 2.42
CA LEU A 140 8.33 15.51 3.82
C LEU A 140 9.63 15.29 4.60
N VAL A 141 10.35 14.20 4.35
CA VAL A 141 11.66 13.95 4.97
C VAL A 141 12.67 15.01 4.56
N ILE A 142 12.76 15.32 3.27
CA ILE A 142 13.65 16.38 2.75
C ILE A 142 13.33 17.72 3.42
N LYS A 143 12.06 18.08 3.47
CA LYS A 143 11.61 19.33 4.11
C LYS A 143 12.00 19.39 5.60
N ALA A 144 11.81 18.29 6.32
CA ALA A 144 12.15 18.22 7.75
C ALA A 144 13.67 18.33 7.97
N LEU A 145 14.49 17.69 7.15
CA LEU A 145 15.94 17.76 7.23
C LEU A 145 16.46 19.15 6.88
N LEU A 146 15.91 19.80 5.86
CA LEU A 146 16.27 21.18 5.49
C LEU A 146 15.91 22.16 6.60
N ALA A 147 14.77 22.01 7.26
CA ALA A 147 14.37 22.83 8.39
C ALA A 147 15.33 22.65 9.57
N LYS A 148 15.80 21.44 9.82
CA LYS A 148 16.76 21.15 10.89
C LYS A 148 18.16 21.68 10.58
N ALA A 149 18.60 21.53 9.32
CA ALA A 149 19.90 22.04 8.87
C ALA A 149 19.97 23.57 8.87
N GLY A 150 18.83 24.23 8.65
CA GLY A 150 18.72 25.70 8.67
C GLY A 150 18.74 26.32 10.06
N LYS A 151 18.83 25.52 11.11
CA LYS A 151 18.98 25.96 12.49
C LYS A 151 20.43 25.86 12.93
#